data_1473bde7094130094b5f28b4f826e759
#
_entry.id   1473bde7094130094b5f28b4f826e759
#
_cell.length_a   1.000
_cell.length_b   1.000
_cell.length_c   1.000
_cell.angle_alpha   90.00
_cell.angle_beta   90.00
_cell.angle_gamma   90.00
#
_symmetry.space_group_name_H-M   'P 1'
#
loop_
_entity.id
_entity.type
_entity.pdbx_description
1 polymer ?
#
loop_
_entity_poly.entity_id
_entity_poly.type
_entity_poly.pdbx_seq_one_letter_code
_entity_poly.pdbx_strand_id
1 'polypeptide(L)'
;TFLDGKNPIGFSRELKSGGNSTIALGYLTNGTGAVLEESMPFEDNEEKIKLEEIQNKKPVTRVTEAKEFPTINKSIDSQGNVTYKKDVLNKYTDEEVQLIRNEIKQYIMKYGALSATTVANQANFYSNPKDPMHSSSYYCDNNIYNIDHAITIIGWDDNYSVDNFNPNKKPKNPGAYICLNSYGTESFAKGYTYVSYDDVNIEKNLTGIMGTADIVENKKIYQNDFYGATTRLTMNPAGDVGI
;
A
#
# COMPACT_ATOMS: atom_id res chain seq x y z
N THR A 1 -3.65 17.54 -8.79
CA THR A 1 -3.54 16.39 -9.68
C THR A 1 -4.87 15.98 -10.28
N PHE A 2 -5.96 16.54 -9.84
CA PHE A 2 -7.29 16.07 -10.15
C PHE A 2 -8.04 17.20 -10.76
N LEU A 3 -8.42 17.02 -12.00
CA LEU A 3 -8.81 18.22 -12.60
C LEU A 3 -9.90 17.98 -13.56
N ASP A 4 -10.85 18.77 -13.44
CA ASP A 4 -12.04 19.02 -14.22
C ASP A 4 -11.80 19.20 -15.74
N GLY A 5 -10.76 18.60 -16.27
CA GLY A 5 -10.37 18.70 -17.68
C GLY A 5 -9.75 20.03 -18.09
N LYS A 6 -9.57 20.97 -17.15
CA LYS A 6 -9.00 22.30 -17.46
C LYS A 6 -7.49 22.39 -17.34
N ASN A 7 -6.88 21.40 -16.66
CA ASN A 7 -5.43 21.34 -16.57
C ASN A 7 -4.89 20.38 -17.65
N PRO A 8 -4.11 20.88 -18.62
CA PRO A 8 -3.61 20.06 -19.73
C PRO A 8 -2.66 18.94 -19.32
N ILE A 9 -2.15 18.95 -18.08
CA ILE A 9 -1.27 17.94 -17.51
C ILE A 9 -1.96 17.11 -16.41
N GLY A 10 -3.26 17.30 -16.18
CA GLY A 10 -4.04 16.58 -15.19
C GLY A 10 -4.91 15.48 -15.78
N PHE A 11 -5.35 14.54 -14.92
CA PHE A 11 -6.39 13.60 -15.28
C PHE A 11 -7.78 14.19 -15.00
N SER A 12 -8.73 13.87 -15.83
CA SER A 12 -10.15 14.08 -15.54
C SER A 12 -10.61 12.98 -14.55
N ARG A 13 -10.34 13.18 -13.27
CA ARG A 13 -10.76 12.27 -12.19
C ARG A 13 -11.41 13.07 -11.07
N GLU A 14 -12.46 12.52 -10.52
CA GLU A 14 -13.06 13.03 -9.29
C GLU A 14 -12.19 12.68 -8.07
N LEU A 15 -12.30 13.45 -6.99
CA LEU A 15 -11.54 13.21 -5.76
C LEU A 15 -11.77 11.79 -5.20
N LYS A 16 -13.01 11.31 -5.27
CA LYS A 16 -13.42 9.96 -4.84
C LYS A 16 -13.08 8.83 -5.81
N SER A 17 -12.47 9.11 -6.94
CA SER A 17 -12.14 8.07 -7.93
C SER A 17 -11.09 7.06 -7.47
N GLY A 18 -10.58 7.21 -6.24
CA GLY A 18 -9.53 6.37 -5.69
C GLY A 18 -8.17 6.58 -6.36
N GLY A 19 -7.28 5.62 -6.21
CA GLY A 19 -5.93 5.67 -6.76
C GLY A 19 -5.18 4.37 -6.53
N ASN A 20 -3.88 4.40 -6.82
CA ASN A 20 -2.95 3.31 -6.50
C ASN A 20 -1.56 3.88 -6.18
N SER A 21 -0.67 3.03 -5.68
CA SER A 21 0.69 3.43 -5.28
C SER A 21 1.48 4.03 -6.44
N THR A 22 1.31 3.52 -7.65
CA THR A 22 2.02 4.00 -8.85
C THR A 22 1.62 5.43 -9.21
N ILE A 23 0.32 5.76 -9.14
CA ILE A 23 -0.18 7.12 -9.37
C ILE A 23 0.34 8.08 -8.28
N ALA A 24 0.29 7.65 -7.02
CA ALA A 24 0.79 8.44 -5.91
C ALA A 24 2.30 8.69 -6.04
N LEU A 25 3.06 7.66 -6.38
CA LEU A 25 4.50 7.76 -6.59
C LEU A 25 4.84 8.67 -7.78
N GLY A 26 4.14 8.52 -8.90
CA GLY A 26 4.29 9.40 -10.06
C GLY A 26 4.09 10.86 -9.69
N TYR A 27 3.07 11.17 -8.89
CA TYR A 27 2.85 12.52 -8.38
C TYR A 27 3.98 13.02 -7.48
N LEU A 28 4.41 12.19 -6.51
CA LEU A 28 5.44 12.58 -5.55
C LEU A 28 6.82 12.77 -6.19
N THR A 29 7.10 12.08 -7.30
CA THR A 29 8.39 12.13 -8.01
C THR A 29 8.43 13.13 -9.16
N ASN A 30 7.29 13.65 -9.63
CA ASN A 30 7.21 14.55 -10.78
C ASN A 30 7.71 15.98 -10.49
N GLY A 31 8.18 16.24 -9.28
CA GLY A 31 8.70 17.54 -8.87
C GLY A 31 7.65 18.49 -8.30
N THR A 32 6.36 18.15 -8.35
CA THR A 32 5.31 18.93 -7.70
C THR A 32 5.51 18.95 -6.18
N GLY A 33 5.84 17.78 -5.60
CA GLY A 33 6.15 17.66 -4.19
C GLY A 33 4.92 17.56 -3.29
N ALA A 34 5.17 17.41 -1.99
CA ALA A 34 4.17 17.31 -0.95
C ALA A 34 4.12 18.59 -0.10
N VAL A 35 2.95 18.90 0.42
CA VAL A 35 2.71 19.97 1.39
C VAL A 35 2.69 19.41 2.80
N LEU A 36 2.86 20.26 3.81
CA LEU A 36 2.73 19.85 5.20
C LEU A 36 1.26 19.56 5.55
N GLU A 37 1.03 18.55 6.38
CA GLU A 37 -0.29 18.18 6.90
C GLU A 37 -0.99 19.38 7.58
N GLU A 38 -0.25 20.18 8.36
CA GLU A 38 -0.80 21.37 9.03
C GLU A 38 -1.31 22.43 8.05
N SER A 39 -0.76 22.48 6.84
CA SER A 39 -1.19 23.44 5.82
C SER A 39 -2.37 22.92 4.98
N MET A 40 -2.56 21.61 4.95
CA MET A 40 -3.66 20.95 4.26
C MET A 40 -4.02 19.64 4.98
N PRO A 41 -4.70 19.73 6.13
CA PRO A 41 -5.15 18.55 6.87
C PRO A 41 -6.06 17.66 6.02
N PHE A 42 -6.06 16.37 6.33
CA PHE A 42 -6.98 15.44 5.70
C PHE A 42 -8.44 15.87 5.95
N GLU A 43 -9.21 15.93 4.89
CA GLU A 43 -10.64 16.27 4.91
C GLU A 43 -11.40 15.20 4.12
N ASP A 44 -12.32 14.51 4.79
CA ASP A 44 -13.15 13.44 4.22
C ASP A 44 -14.41 13.96 3.52
N ASN A 45 -14.77 15.21 3.76
CA ASN A 45 -15.89 15.87 3.09
C ASN A 45 -15.38 16.65 1.87
N GLU A 46 -15.59 16.06 0.69
CA GLU A 46 -15.18 16.65 -0.60
C GLU A 46 -15.74 18.06 -0.85
N GLU A 47 -16.91 18.39 -0.31
CA GLU A 47 -17.55 19.72 -0.48
C GLU A 47 -16.75 20.83 0.21
N LYS A 48 -15.95 20.47 1.22
CA LYS A 48 -15.06 21.41 1.91
C LYS A 48 -13.73 21.61 1.20
N ILE A 49 -13.39 20.74 0.24
CA ILE A 49 -12.13 20.81 -0.50
C ILE A 49 -12.26 21.78 -1.66
N LYS A 50 -11.64 22.95 -1.55
CA LYS A 50 -11.62 23.94 -2.63
C LYS A 50 -10.36 23.80 -3.46
N LEU A 51 -10.52 23.48 -4.74
CA LEU A 51 -9.41 23.29 -5.68
C LEU A 51 -8.47 24.51 -5.73
N GLU A 52 -9.02 25.71 -5.66
CA GLU A 52 -8.23 26.96 -5.63
C GLU A 52 -7.31 27.04 -4.41
N GLU A 53 -7.77 26.56 -3.25
CA GLU A 53 -6.95 26.50 -2.03
C GLU A 53 -5.82 25.50 -2.18
N ILE A 54 -6.08 24.33 -2.79
CA ILE A 54 -5.06 23.31 -3.06
C ILE A 54 -3.98 23.85 -4.01
N GLN A 55 -4.38 24.51 -5.09
CA GLN A 55 -3.47 25.03 -6.10
C GLN A 55 -2.52 26.11 -5.55
N ASN A 56 -2.94 26.81 -4.52
CA ASN A 56 -2.15 27.85 -3.87
C ASN A 56 -1.22 27.34 -2.76
N LYS A 57 -1.29 26.06 -2.39
CA LYS A 57 -0.40 25.48 -1.38
C LYS A 57 0.99 25.26 -1.98
N LYS A 58 2.00 25.69 -1.22
CA LYS A 58 3.40 25.53 -1.63
C LYS A 58 3.92 24.18 -1.12
N PRO A 59 4.38 23.30 -2.01
CA PRO A 59 5.05 22.08 -1.58
C PRO A 59 6.38 22.41 -0.91
N VAL A 60 6.77 21.59 0.05
CA VAL A 60 8.00 21.78 0.83
C VAL A 60 9.06 20.71 0.51
N THR A 61 8.61 19.53 0.10
CA THR A 61 9.51 18.40 -0.18
C THR A 61 9.04 17.62 -1.40
N ARG A 62 9.97 16.92 -2.05
CA ARG A 62 9.71 16.00 -3.15
C ARG A 62 10.41 14.69 -2.92
N VAL A 63 9.88 13.61 -3.46
CA VAL A 63 10.54 12.31 -3.48
C VAL A 63 11.61 12.31 -4.58
N THR A 64 12.82 11.86 -4.24
CA THR A 64 13.95 11.74 -5.15
C THR A 64 14.28 10.31 -5.50
N GLU A 65 13.91 9.39 -4.62
CA GLU A 65 14.16 7.96 -4.79
C GLU A 65 13.06 7.15 -4.12
N ALA A 66 12.59 6.12 -4.80
CA ALA A 66 11.59 5.20 -4.29
C ALA A 66 11.89 3.79 -4.77
N LYS A 67 11.32 2.80 -4.09
CA LYS A 67 11.48 1.38 -4.38
C LYS A 67 10.14 0.68 -4.43
N GLU A 68 9.91 -0.07 -5.50
CA GLU A 68 8.85 -1.08 -5.57
C GLU A 68 9.47 -2.46 -5.28
N PHE A 69 8.81 -3.23 -4.45
CA PHE A 69 9.25 -4.59 -4.12
C PHE A 69 8.64 -5.62 -5.07
N PRO A 70 9.29 -6.77 -5.26
CA PRO A 70 8.70 -7.85 -6.02
C PRO A 70 7.34 -8.26 -5.48
N THR A 71 6.36 -8.40 -6.35
CA THR A 71 5.02 -8.85 -5.99
C THR A 71 5.04 -10.33 -5.62
N ILE A 72 4.54 -10.68 -4.44
CA ILE A 72 4.30 -12.06 -4.03
C ILE A 72 2.80 -12.33 -4.08
N ASN A 73 2.34 -12.97 -5.16
CA ASN A 73 0.98 -13.46 -5.23
C ASN A 73 0.86 -14.76 -4.44
N LYS A 74 -0.22 -14.91 -3.70
CA LYS A 74 -0.44 -16.12 -2.89
C LYS A 74 -1.75 -16.80 -3.28
N SER A 75 -1.76 -18.12 -3.19
CA SER A 75 -2.98 -18.93 -3.18
C SER A 75 -2.92 -19.91 -2.01
N ILE A 76 -4.05 -20.10 -1.38
CA ILE A 76 -4.19 -20.95 -0.19
C ILE A 76 -5.13 -22.09 -0.54
N ASP A 77 -4.71 -23.32 -0.28
CA ASP A 77 -5.53 -24.52 -0.50
C ASP A 77 -6.48 -24.78 0.67
N SER A 78 -7.33 -25.81 0.54
CA SER A 78 -8.30 -26.20 1.56
C SER A 78 -7.67 -26.68 2.87
N GLN A 79 -6.38 -27.03 2.87
CA GLN A 79 -5.61 -27.43 4.04
C GLN A 79 -4.80 -26.25 4.63
N GLY A 80 -4.94 -25.04 4.06
CA GLY A 80 -4.23 -23.84 4.51
C GLY A 80 -2.79 -23.74 4.00
N ASN A 81 -2.34 -24.59 3.06
CA ASN A 81 -1.00 -24.49 2.50
C ASN A 81 -0.92 -23.29 1.55
N VAL A 82 0.12 -22.49 1.74
CA VAL A 82 0.38 -21.29 0.93
C VAL A 82 1.27 -21.66 -0.25
N THR A 83 0.87 -21.25 -1.44
CA THR A 83 1.71 -21.29 -2.64
C THR A 83 2.03 -19.88 -3.07
N TYR A 84 3.33 -19.58 -3.22
CA TYR A 84 3.83 -18.27 -3.63
C TYR A 84 4.07 -18.23 -5.13
N LYS A 85 3.56 -17.21 -5.82
CA LYS A 85 3.62 -17.08 -7.28
C LYS A 85 4.29 -15.76 -7.68
N LYS A 86 5.24 -15.82 -8.62
CA LYS A 86 5.82 -14.66 -9.30
C LYS A 86 4.82 -14.08 -10.29
N ASP A 87 4.25 -14.98 -11.10
CA ASP A 87 3.25 -14.70 -12.14
C ASP A 87 2.32 -15.90 -12.33
N VAL A 88 1.60 -15.96 -13.44
CA VAL A 88 0.66 -17.05 -13.75
C VAL A 88 1.36 -18.41 -13.89
N LEU A 89 2.60 -18.44 -14.38
CA LEU A 89 3.33 -19.65 -14.71
C LEU A 89 4.39 -20.05 -13.69
N ASN A 90 5.00 -19.06 -13.04
CA ASN A 90 6.18 -19.23 -12.19
C ASN A 90 5.85 -19.09 -10.70
N LYS A 91 6.49 -19.93 -9.89
CA LYS A 91 6.40 -19.89 -8.42
C LYS A 91 7.70 -19.39 -7.82
N TYR A 92 7.58 -18.81 -6.63
CA TYR A 92 8.71 -18.60 -5.73
C TYR A 92 8.96 -19.87 -4.94
N THR A 93 10.22 -20.15 -4.62
CA THR A 93 10.56 -21.08 -3.53
C THR A 93 10.41 -20.36 -2.18
N ASP A 94 10.38 -21.13 -1.09
CA ASP A 94 10.30 -20.55 0.26
C ASP A 94 11.55 -19.68 0.57
N GLU A 95 12.73 -20.09 0.08
CA GLU A 95 13.96 -19.33 0.23
C GLU A 95 13.90 -17.97 -0.50
N GLU A 96 13.36 -17.95 -1.72
CA GLU A 96 13.18 -16.70 -2.47
C GLU A 96 12.21 -15.75 -1.76
N VAL A 97 11.12 -16.28 -1.19
CA VAL A 97 10.17 -15.49 -0.39
C VAL A 97 10.86 -14.93 0.86
N GLN A 98 11.66 -15.74 1.56
CA GLN A 98 12.41 -15.26 2.72
C GLN A 98 13.43 -14.17 2.37
N LEU A 99 14.10 -14.27 1.22
CA LEU A 99 14.99 -13.23 0.74
C LEU A 99 14.24 -11.91 0.52
N ILE A 100 13.08 -11.94 -0.14
CA ILE A 100 12.25 -10.74 -0.35
C ILE A 100 11.78 -10.16 1.00
N ARG A 101 11.30 -10.99 1.92
CA ARG A 101 10.90 -10.55 3.27
C ARG A 101 12.04 -9.96 4.08
N ASN A 102 13.24 -10.52 3.97
CA ASN A 102 14.43 -9.96 4.60
C ASN A 102 14.78 -8.59 4.01
N GLU A 103 14.64 -8.42 2.70
CA GLU A 103 14.84 -7.13 2.05
C GLU A 103 13.81 -6.08 2.52
N ILE A 104 12.54 -6.47 2.66
CA ILE A 104 11.47 -5.64 3.23
C ILE A 104 11.84 -5.21 4.66
N LYS A 105 12.28 -6.15 5.51
CA LYS A 105 12.69 -5.87 6.88
C LYS A 105 13.89 -4.92 6.96
N GLN A 106 14.91 -5.15 6.13
CA GLN A 106 16.07 -4.24 6.03
C GLN A 106 15.66 -2.84 5.57
N TYR A 107 14.71 -2.76 4.64
CA TYR A 107 14.15 -1.48 4.20
C TYR A 107 13.46 -0.75 5.37
N ILE A 108 12.58 -1.44 6.12
CA ILE A 108 11.88 -0.87 7.28
C ILE A 108 12.90 -0.39 8.34
N MET A 109 13.92 -1.18 8.63
CA MET A 109 14.98 -0.78 9.57
C MET A 109 15.72 0.48 9.13
N LYS A 110 15.94 0.66 7.83
CA LYS A 110 16.71 1.78 7.30
C LYS A 110 15.86 3.03 7.05
N TYR A 111 14.63 2.88 6.58
CA TYR A 111 13.79 3.98 6.08
C TYR A 111 12.49 4.17 6.89
N GLY A 112 12.15 3.23 7.76
CA GLY A 112 11.07 3.33 8.74
C GLY A 112 9.75 2.72 8.34
N ALA A 113 9.28 2.93 7.13
CA ALA A 113 7.94 2.48 6.75
C ALA A 113 7.79 2.29 5.23
N LEU A 114 6.84 1.47 4.82
CA LEU A 114 6.46 1.32 3.42
C LEU A 114 4.96 1.20 3.25
N SER A 115 4.48 1.67 2.11
CA SER A 115 3.08 1.55 1.70
C SER A 115 2.78 0.12 1.27
N ALA A 116 1.66 -0.39 1.71
CA ALA A 116 1.10 -1.68 1.33
C ALA A 116 -0.37 -1.55 0.99
N THR A 117 -0.91 -2.55 0.31
CA THR A 117 -2.33 -2.61 -0.04
C THR A 117 -2.96 -3.90 0.45
N THR A 118 -4.23 -3.81 0.83
CA THR A 118 -5.02 -4.95 1.29
C THR A 118 -6.49 -4.79 0.91
N VAL A 119 -7.34 -5.66 1.43
CA VAL A 119 -8.79 -5.58 1.31
C VAL A 119 -9.38 -5.20 2.67
N ALA A 120 -10.20 -4.15 2.73
CA ALA A 120 -10.82 -3.68 3.97
C ALA A 120 -12.09 -4.48 4.33
N ASN A 121 -12.01 -5.81 4.34
CA ASN A 121 -13.14 -6.66 4.73
C ASN A 121 -13.19 -6.86 6.24
N GLN A 122 -14.21 -6.32 6.89
CA GLN A 122 -14.42 -6.40 8.34
C GLN A 122 -14.44 -7.84 8.88
N ALA A 123 -14.91 -8.81 8.10
CA ALA A 123 -14.96 -10.22 8.51
C ALA A 123 -13.57 -10.85 8.70
N ASN A 124 -12.54 -10.23 8.16
CA ASN A 124 -11.15 -10.69 8.27
C ASN A 124 -10.40 -10.07 9.47
N PHE A 125 -10.97 -9.03 10.09
CA PHE A 125 -10.41 -8.45 11.32
C PHE A 125 -10.81 -9.29 12.53
N TYR A 126 -9.90 -9.37 13.46
CA TYR A 126 -10.13 -9.99 14.75
C TYR A 126 -9.46 -9.19 15.87
N SER A 127 -10.19 -8.95 16.94
CA SER A 127 -9.67 -8.37 18.17
C SER A 127 -9.74 -9.42 19.26
N ASN A 128 -8.58 -9.85 19.76
CA ASN A 128 -8.50 -10.80 20.87
C ASN A 128 -8.57 -10.06 22.21
N PRO A 129 -9.67 -10.20 22.96
CA PRO A 129 -9.83 -9.47 24.22
C PRO A 129 -8.87 -9.96 25.33
N LYS A 130 -8.22 -11.12 25.14
CA LYS A 130 -7.25 -11.66 26.09
C LYS A 130 -5.83 -11.14 25.88
N ASP A 131 -5.58 -10.46 24.76
CA ASP A 131 -4.31 -9.88 24.43
C ASP A 131 -4.49 -8.42 23.94
N PRO A 132 -4.54 -7.45 24.87
CA PRO A 132 -4.79 -6.06 24.52
C PRO A 132 -3.63 -5.42 23.74
N MET A 133 -2.43 -5.99 23.75
CA MET A 133 -1.29 -5.50 22.93
C MET A 133 -1.44 -5.88 21.47
N HIS A 134 -2.10 -7.02 21.20
CA HIS A 134 -2.33 -7.55 19.86
C HIS A 134 -3.83 -7.63 19.58
N SER A 135 -4.57 -6.58 19.94
CA SER A 135 -6.03 -6.58 19.88
C SER A 135 -6.60 -6.40 18.48
N SER A 136 -5.77 -6.15 17.48
CA SER A 136 -6.22 -6.08 16.08
C SER A 136 -5.30 -6.92 15.20
N SER A 137 -5.84 -7.97 14.62
CA SER A 137 -5.17 -8.81 13.64
C SER A 137 -6.04 -8.95 12.38
N TYR A 138 -5.40 -9.19 11.25
CA TYR A 138 -6.06 -9.30 9.97
C TYR A 138 -5.49 -10.47 9.15
N TYR A 139 -6.37 -11.27 8.58
CA TYR A 139 -5.99 -12.36 7.69
C TYR A 139 -7.07 -12.61 6.63
N CYS A 140 -6.71 -12.50 5.36
CA CYS A 140 -7.53 -12.85 4.21
C CYS A 140 -6.89 -14.01 3.45
N ASP A 141 -7.64 -15.11 3.25
CA ASP A 141 -7.18 -16.36 2.65
C ASP A 141 -7.58 -16.51 1.17
N ASN A 142 -8.28 -15.55 0.61
CA ASN A 142 -8.80 -15.66 -0.74
C ASN A 142 -8.67 -14.35 -1.53
N ASN A 143 -8.65 -14.47 -2.84
CA ASN A 143 -8.49 -13.37 -3.80
C ASN A 143 -9.81 -12.97 -4.49
N ILE A 144 -10.96 -13.24 -3.87
CA ILE A 144 -12.27 -12.92 -4.46
C ILE A 144 -12.62 -11.44 -4.40
N TYR A 145 -11.94 -10.69 -3.55
CA TYR A 145 -12.14 -9.26 -3.41
C TYR A 145 -11.05 -8.47 -4.15
N ASN A 146 -11.43 -7.35 -4.72
CA ASN A 146 -10.47 -6.40 -5.24
C ASN A 146 -9.77 -5.68 -4.07
N ILE A 147 -8.50 -5.37 -4.25
CA ILE A 147 -7.76 -4.50 -3.32
C ILE A 147 -8.41 -3.12 -3.34
N ASP A 148 -8.83 -2.66 -2.17
CA ASP A 148 -9.60 -1.42 -1.98
C ASP A 148 -9.07 -0.54 -0.83
N HIS A 149 -8.00 -0.97 -0.16
CA HIS A 149 -7.48 -0.29 1.01
C HIS A 149 -5.95 -0.21 1.00
N ALA A 150 -5.42 0.92 1.46
CA ALA A 150 -4.00 1.14 1.66
C ALA A 150 -3.67 1.25 3.15
N ILE A 151 -2.57 0.63 3.56
CA ILE A 151 -2.04 0.66 4.92
C ILE A 151 -0.53 0.88 4.87
N THR A 152 0.06 1.19 6.03
CA THR A 152 1.50 1.39 6.14
C THR A 152 2.13 0.31 6.99
N ILE A 153 3.07 -0.47 6.45
CA ILE A 153 3.89 -1.40 7.22
C ILE A 153 4.98 -0.61 7.92
N ILE A 154 5.10 -0.77 9.25
CA ILE A 154 6.07 -0.07 10.09
C ILE A 154 6.98 -1.02 10.87
N GLY A 155 6.73 -2.33 10.78
CA GLY A 155 7.48 -3.35 11.50
C GLY A 155 6.98 -4.75 11.18
N TRP A 156 7.46 -5.70 11.97
CA TRP A 156 7.07 -7.10 11.86
C TRP A 156 7.29 -7.83 13.20
N ASP A 157 6.64 -8.99 13.33
CA ASP A 157 6.88 -9.98 14.36
C ASP A 157 6.86 -11.38 13.73
N ASP A 158 8.03 -12.02 13.62
CA ASP A 158 8.15 -13.35 13.01
C ASP A 158 7.51 -14.47 13.85
N ASN A 159 7.29 -14.21 15.13
CA ASN A 159 6.71 -15.15 16.08
C ASN A 159 5.24 -14.85 16.41
N TYR A 160 4.63 -13.89 15.70
CA TYR A 160 3.23 -13.54 15.95
C TYR A 160 2.34 -14.79 15.84
N SER A 161 1.70 -15.16 16.94
CA SER A 161 0.98 -16.43 17.04
C SER A 161 -0.25 -16.46 16.14
N VAL A 162 -0.48 -17.61 15.50
CA VAL A 162 -1.71 -17.88 14.75
C VAL A 162 -2.97 -17.82 15.64
N ASP A 163 -2.82 -17.99 16.94
CA ASP A 163 -3.92 -17.91 17.91
C ASP A 163 -4.41 -16.48 18.16
N ASN A 164 -3.67 -15.48 17.70
CA ASN A 164 -4.09 -14.08 17.76
C ASN A 164 -5.05 -13.69 16.63
N PHE A 165 -5.28 -14.58 15.67
CA PHE A 165 -6.23 -14.38 14.57
C PHE A 165 -7.60 -14.98 14.89
N ASN A 166 -8.58 -14.70 14.02
CA ASN A 166 -9.93 -15.23 14.16
C ASN A 166 -9.92 -16.76 14.35
N PRO A 167 -10.47 -17.29 15.45
CA PRO A 167 -10.44 -18.75 15.73
C PRO A 167 -11.05 -19.61 14.62
N ASN A 168 -12.00 -19.06 13.87
CA ASN A 168 -12.67 -19.75 12.77
C ASN A 168 -11.94 -19.61 11.43
N LYS A 169 -10.89 -18.75 11.37
CA LYS A 169 -10.15 -18.44 10.16
C LYS A 169 -8.72 -18.04 10.52
N LYS A 170 -7.88 -19.02 10.77
CA LYS A 170 -6.49 -18.81 11.17
C LYS A 170 -5.54 -18.98 9.99
N PRO A 171 -4.46 -18.17 9.90
CA PRO A 171 -3.33 -18.51 9.05
C PRO A 171 -2.68 -19.81 9.52
N LYS A 172 -1.97 -20.49 8.64
CA LYS A 172 -1.27 -21.72 8.96
C LYS A 172 0.07 -21.48 9.63
N ASN A 173 0.77 -20.44 9.19
CA ASN A 173 2.11 -20.12 9.65
C ASN A 173 2.10 -18.90 10.58
N PRO A 174 2.98 -18.87 11.61
CA PRO A 174 3.17 -17.70 12.44
C PRO A 174 3.82 -16.57 11.65
N GLY A 175 3.77 -15.37 12.23
CA GLY A 175 4.37 -14.16 11.71
C GLY A 175 3.37 -13.20 11.10
N ALA A 176 3.65 -11.91 11.32
CA ALA A 176 2.82 -10.82 10.83
C ALA A 176 3.65 -9.56 10.57
N TYR A 177 3.18 -8.74 9.66
CA TYR A 177 3.57 -7.34 9.56
C TYR A 177 2.81 -6.51 10.58
N ILE A 178 3.49 -5.56 11.20
CA ILE A 178 2.88 -4.54 12.05
C ILE A 178 2.52 -3.37 11.14
N CYS A 179 1.24 -3.10 11.02
CA CYS A 179 0.71 -2.09 10.13
C CYS A 179 0.03 -0.95 10.90
N LEU A 180 0.21 0.26 10.41
CA LEU A 180 -0.57 1.42 10.83
C LEU A 180 -1.70 1.64 9.83
N ASN A 181 -2.92 1.65 10.37
CA ASN A 181 -4.14 1.90 9.60
C ASN A 181 -4.59 3.36 9.76
N SER A 182 -5.41 3.84 8.84
CA SER A 182 -5.92 5.21 8.81
C SER A 182 -7.18 5.45 9.66
N TYR A 183 -7.56 4.51 10.53
CA TYR A 183 -8.79 4.60 11.34
C TYR A 183 -8.64 5.45 12.61
N GLY A 184 -7.48 6.05 12.83
CA GLY A 184 -7.21 6.91 13.99
C GLY A 184 -6.88 6.14 15.27
N THR A 185 -6.45 6.89 16.29
CA THR A 185 -6.01 6.35 17.58
C THR A 185 -7.16 5.88 18.49
N GLU A 186 -8.38 6.28 18.16
CA GLU A 186 -9.60 5.85 18.87
C GLU A 186 -10.14 4.51 18.37
N SER A 187 -9.54 3.98 17.29
CA SER A 187 -9.90 2.67 16.76
C SER A 187 -9.20 1.53 17.51
N PHE A 188 -9.55 0.27 17.17
CA PHE A 188 -8.94 -0.93 17.75
C PHE A 188 -7.41 -0.85 17.71
N ALA A 189 -6.76 -1.25 18.79
CA ALA A 189 -5.31 -1.22 18.96
C ALA A 189 -4.67 0.14 18.61
N LYS A 190 -5.38 1.24 18.82
CA LYS A 190 -4.92 2.61 18.53
C LYS A 190 -4.48 2.80 17.07
N GLY A 191 -5.14 2.12 16.15
CA GLY A 191 -4.84 2.18 14.72
C GLY A 191 -3.79 1.17 14.25
N TYR A 192 -3.22 0.36 15.12
CA TYR A 192 -2.30 -0.71 14.71
C TYR A 192 -3.07 -1.99 14.35
N THR A 193 -2.56 -2.71 13.37
CA THR A 193 -3.11 -4.01 12.95
C THR A 193 -1.96 -4.94 12.57
N TYR A 194 -2.02 -6.16 13.07
CA TYR A 194 -1.09 -7.24 12.69
C TYR A 194 -1.65 -8.00 11.51
N VAL A 195 -1.01 -7.88 10.35
CA VAL A 195 -1.44 -8.57 9.12
C VAL A 195 -0.57 -9.78 8.89
N SER A 196 -1.19 -10.97 8.85
CA SER A 196 -0.47 -12.23 8.67
C SER A 196 0.42 -12.23 7.43
N TYR A 197 1.60 -12.87 7.52
CA TYR A 197 2.43 -13.17 6.34
C TYR A 197 1.71 -14.08 5.33
N ASP A 198 0.72 -14.85 5.78
CA ASP A 198 -0.09 -15.70 4.91
C ASP A 198 -1.23 -14.92 4.22
N ASP A 199 -1.49 -13.66 4.60
CA ASP A 199 -2.49 -12.82 3.92
C ASP A 199 -2.19 -12.73 2.42
N VAL A 200 -3.20 -13.00 1.60
CA VAL A 200 -3.01 -13.11 0.15
C VAL A 200 -2.76 -11.77 -0.56
N ASN A 201 -2.92 -10.64 0.12
CA ASN A 201 -2.85 -9.32 -0.49
C ASN A 201 -1.65 -8.48 -0.04
N ILE A 202 -1.22 -8.63 1.23
CA ILE A 202 -0.27 -7.71 1.88
C ILE A 202 1.07 -7.56 1.16
N GLU A 203 1.53 -8.57 0.42
CA GLU A 203 2.81 -8.55 -0.29
C GLU A 203 2.67 -8.33 -1.80
N LYS A 204 1.51 -7.84 -2.28
CA LYS A 204 1.30 -7.61 -3.72
C LYS A 204 1.85 -6.30 -4.24
N ASN A 205 1.67 -5.21 -3.50
CA ASN A 205 2.00 -3.85 -3.97
C ASN A 205 2.71 -3.10 -2.85
N LEU A 206 3.98 -3.41 -2.64
CA LEU A 206 4.80 -2.76 -1.63
C LEU A 206 5.65 -1.67 -2.28
N THR A 207 5.54 -0.45 -1.74
CA THR A 207 6.26 0.71 -2.25
C THR A 207 6.86 1.50 -1.09
N GLY A 208 8.14 1.81 -1.17
CA GLY A 208 8.86 2.57 -0.17
C GLY A 208 9.51 3.83 -0.72
N ILE A 209 9.60 4.88 0.09
CA ILE A 209 10.32 6.11 -0.22
C ILE A 209 11.71 6.00 0.39
N MET A 210 12.74 6.19 -0.42
CA MET A 210 14.15 6.03 -0.01
C MET A 210 14.87 7.37 0.11
N GLY A 211 14.39 8.39 -0.59
CA GLY A 211 15.01 9.70 -0.57
C GLY A 211 14.00 10.83 -0.79
N THR A 212 14.25 11.92 -0.10
CA THR A 212 13.51 13.17 -0.26
C THR A 212 14.48 14.34 -0.40
N ALA A 213 14.02 15.43 -0.97
CA ALA A 213 14.76 16.68 -1.03
C ALA A 213 13.81 17.86 -0.92
N ASP A 214 14.28 18.96 -0.39
CA ASP A 214 13.55 20.21 -0.34
C ASP A 214 13.21 20.72 -1.74
N ILE A 215 12.10 21.42 -1.84
CA ILE A 215 11.75 22.14 -3.06
C ILE A 215 12.68 23.36 -3.20
N VAL A 216 13.40 23.39 -4.30
CA VAL A 216 14.28 24.51 -4.65
C VAL A 216 13.56 25.38 -5.70
N GLU A 217 13.35 26.64 -5.40
CA GLU A 217 12.79 27.60 -6.37
C GLU A 217 13.64 27.63 -7.65
N ASN A 218 12.96 27.72 -8.79
CA ASN A 218 13.57 27.72 -10.12
C ASN A 218 14.24 26.42 -10.59
N LYS A 219 14.16 25.31 -9.83
CA LYS A 219 14.56 24.02 -10.33
C LYS A 219 13.49 23.47 -11.29
N LYS A 220 13.85 23.27 -12.54
CA LYS A 220 12.98 22.63 -13.53
C LYS A 220 13.27 21.15 -13.57
N ILE A 221 12.20 20.33 -13.53
CA ILE A 221 12.25 18.89 -13.72
C ILE A 221 11.59 18.62 -15.07
N TYR A 222 12.32 17.95 -15.95
CA TYR A 222 11.81 17.52 -17.24
C TYR A 222 11.44 16.05 -17.14
N GLN A 223 10.18 15.73 -17.39
CA GLN A 223 9.64 14.39 -17.27
C GLN A 223 8.59 14.18 -18.36
N ASN A 224 8.67 13.07 -19.07
CA ASN A 224 7.74 12.77 -20.16
C ASN A 224 6.45 12.11 -19.64
N ASP A 225 6.51 11.45 -18.48
CA ASP A 225 5.38 10.78 -17.86
C ASP A 225 5.16 11.31 -16.43
N PHE A 226 4.27 12.26 -16.29
CA PHE A 226 4.00 12.96 -15.03
C PHE A 226 3.33 12.06 -13.97
N TYR A 227 2.70 10.98 -14.37
CA TYR A 227 1.83 10.19 -13.52
C TYR A 227 2.21 8.72 -13.43
N GLY A 228 3.29 8.34 -14.11
CA GLY A 228 3.69 6.95 -14.21
C GLY A 228 2.67 6.09 -14.96
N ALA A 229 2.77 4.79 -14.83
CA ALA A 229 1.84 3.86 -15.45
C ALA A 229 0.47 3.93 -14.77
N THR A 230 -0.50 4.53 -15.43
CA THR A 230 -1.87 4.66 -14.95
C THR A 230 -2.75 3.48 -15.33
N THR A 231 -2.32 2.74 -16.36
CA THR A 231 -3.00 1.54 -16.85
C THR A 231 -1.96 0.53 -17.27
N ARG A 232 -2.09 -0.71 -16.85
CA ARG A 232 -1.29 -1.83 -17.38
C ARG A 232 -2.10 -2.53 -18.48
N LEU A 233 -1.56 -2.56 -19.68
CA LEU A 233 -2.06 -3.44 -20.73
C LEU A 233 -1.49 -4.83 -20.47
N THR A 234 -2.36 -5.80 -20.24
CA THR A 234 -1.97 -7.22 -20.21
C THR A 234 -2.13 -7.82 -21.60
N MET A 235 -1.03 -8.31 -22.16
CA MET A 235 -1.13 -9.13 -23.36
C MET A 235 -1.67 -10.52 -22.95
N ASN A 236 -2.77 -10.91 -23.57
CA ASN A 236 -3.26 -12.27 -23.47
C ASN A 236 -2.23 -13.22 -24.13
N PRO A 237 -2.01 -14.45 -23.65
CA PRO A 237 -1.14 -15.45 -24.31
C PRO A 237 -1.48 -15.71 -25.80
N ALA A 238 -2.68 -15.36 -26.24
CA ALA A 238 -3.11 -15.40 -27.62
C ALA A 238 -2.71 -14.19 -28.48
N GLY A 239 -2.02 -13.19 -27.91
CA GLY A 239 -1.54 -12.01 -28.65
C GLY A 239 -2.56 -10.87 -28.78
N ASP A 240 -3.74 -11.00 -28.18
CA ASP A 240 -4.72 -9.92 -28.17
C ASP A 240 -4.43 -8.92 -27.04
N VAL A 241 -4.48 -7.63 -27.37
CA VAL A 241 -4.35 -6.54 -26.39
C VAL A 241 -5.73 -6.28 -25.80
N GLY A 242 -5.93 -6.72 -24.55
CA GLY A 242 -7.11 -6.35 -23.78
C GLY A 242 -6.95 -4.94 -23.19
N ILE A 243 -7.93 -4.10 -23.39
CA ILE A 243 -8.06 -2.77 -22.76
C ILE A 243 -8.77 -2.91 -21.42
#